data_b6f4f03ea2bf55b1db58bbaf3175b819
#
_entry.id   b6f4f03ea2bf55b1db58bbaf3175b819
#
_cell.length_a   1.000
_cell.length_b   1.000
_cell.length_c   1.000
_cell.angle_alpha   90.00
_cell.angle_beta   90.00
_cell.angle_gamma   90.00
#
_symmetry.space_group_name_H-M   'P 1'
#
loop_
_entity.id
_entity.type
_entity.pdbx_description
1 polymer ?
#
loop_
_entity_poly.entity_id
_entity_poly.type
_entity_poly.pdbx_seq_one_letter_code
_entity_poly.pdbx_strand_id
1 'polypeptide(L)'
;MSGEERMEAYEEKLRSKPTIPTTRISGSGKVHIEGIGEVRVAGAGFVSPEEIDISGSGSLPGGIRVKKVKCSGSISVEGDIEAEDMDFAGSADVEGHVKAGTLSTAGSFSAHGKVKANVMKSAGSSRVSSGIDADDTLRAAGTLRVLGDVKAKNLVDLRGAFQVDGEIVADRFEARLSRHESHVRGGIRARDVDVRRKESEGLVIFGIPILRRFFREGRLYTTSIIAEEKVYLENVSCDNVQGRDVTIGQGCNVRRKVTYSESISVHPTSTLAAPPEKLASVRSGK
;
A
#
# COMPACT_ATOMS: atom_id res chain seq x y z
N MET A 1 -28.08 40.57 -3.06
CA MET A 1 -27.04 39.63 -2.59
C MET A 1 -25.72 40.07 -3.19
N SER A 2 -24.79 40.48 -2.34
CA SER A 2 -23.45 40.86 -2.76
C SER A 2 -22.66 39.64 -3.22
N GLY A 3 -21.54 39.84 -3.92
CA GLY A 3 -20.66 38.73 -4.32
C GLY A 3 -20.12 37.93 -3.12
N GLU A 4 -19.94 38.61 -1.99
CA GLU A 4 -19.48 37.99 -0.73
C GLU A 4 -20.57 37.09 -0.11
N GLU A 5 -21.82 37.50 -0.06
CA GLU A 5 -22.94 36.68 0.41
C GLU A 5 -23.14 35.42 -0.44
N ARG A 6 -22.83 35.48 -1.75
CA ARG A 6 -22.85 34.30 -2.63
C ARG A 6 -21.67 33.37 -2.36
N MET A 7 -20.49 33.90 -2.06
CA MET A 7 -19.31 33.09 -1.73
C MET A 7 -19.47 32.44 -0.36
N GLU A 8 -19.96 33.16 0.67
CA GLU A 8 -20.23 32.60 1.99
C GLU A 8 -21.29 31.49 1.93
N ALA A 9 -22.39 31.71 1.19
CA ALA A 9 -23.44 30.71 0.98
C ALA A 9 -22.91 29.48 0.20
N TYR A 10 -21.95 29.66 -0.71
CA TYR A 10 -21.30 28.57 -1.44
C TYR A 10 -20.32 27.80 -0.55
N GLU A 11 -19.55 28.49 0.29
CA GLU A 11 -18.66 27.88 1.27
C GLU A 11 -19.41 27.16 2.39
N GLU A 12 -20.56 27.71 2.85
CA GLU A 12 -21.44 27.09 3.82
C GLU A 12 -22.09 25.81 3.24
N LYS A 13 -22.46 25.84 1.96
CA LYS A 13 -22.98 24.67 1.24
C LYS A 13 -21.92 23.58 1.02
N LEU A 14 -20.65 23.96 0.88
CA LEU A 14 -19.52 23.05 0.82
C LEU A 14 -19.16 22.47 2.21
N ARG A 15 -19.50 23.17 3.29
CA ARG A 15 -19.28 22.73 4.68
C ARG A 15 -20.45 21.91 5.24
N SER A 16 -21.65 22.01 4.68
CA SER A 16 -22.78 21.20 5.13
C SER A 16 -22.54 19.74 4.78
N LYS A 17 -22.40 18.90 5.80
CA LYS A 17 -22.39 17.44 5.60
C LYS A 17 -23.72 17.04 4.94
N PRO A 18 -23.68 16.24 3.87
CA PRO A 18 -24.91 15.77 3.25
C PRO A 18 -25.76 15.00 4.27
N THR A 19 -27.06 15.25 4.26
CA THR A 19 -27.98 14.53 5.13
C THR A 19 -28.25 13.16 4.55
N ILE A 20 -27.61 12.14 5.09
CA ILE A 20 -27.81 10.73 4.71
C ILE A 20 -28.97 10.19 5.54
N PRO A 21 -30.06 9.68 4.92
CA PRO A 21 -31.17 9.12 5.66
C PRO A 21 -30.81 7.76 6.28
N THR A 22 -31.38 7.44 7.45
CA THR A 22 -31.20 6.11 8.04
C THR A 22 -32.20 5.13 7.43
N THR A 23 -31.68 4.15 6.69
CA THR A 23 -32.49 3.17 5.96
C THR A 23 -31.91 1.78 6.05
N ARG A 24 -32.77 0.78 6.25
CA ARG A 24 -32.43 -0.66 6.12
C ARG A 24 -33.01 -1.20 4.83
N ILE A 25 -32.22 -1.95 4.09
CA ILE A 25 -32.61 -2.57 2.84
C ILE A 25 -32.54 -4.10 3.02
N SER A 26 -33.58 -4.80 2.60
CA SER A 26 -33.62 -6.26 2.49
C SER A 26 -34.00 -6.62 1.05
N GLY A 27 -33.12 -7.29 0.34
CA GLY A 27 -33.27 -7.54 -1.10
C GLY A 27 -32.61 -6.44 -1.95
N SER A 28 -33.36 -5.77 -2.81
CA SER A 28 -32.82 -4.68 -3.63
C SER A 28 -33.49 -3.35 -3.27
N GLY A 29 -32.68 -2.31 -3.13
CA GLY A 29 -33.20 -0.99 -2.78
C GLY A 29 -32.27 0.14 -3.18
N LYS A 30 -32.82 1.36 -3.11
CA LYS A 30 -32.11 2.60 -3.39
C LYS A 30 -32.35 3.57 -2.25
N VAL A 31 -31.32 4.32 -1.88
CA VAL A 31 -31.40 5.41 -0.92
C VAL A 31 -30.92 6.68 -1.59
N HIS A 32 -31.81 7.65 -1.74
CA HIS A 32 -31.45 8.93 -2.30
C HIS A 32 -30.80 9.81 -1.22
N ILE A 33 -29.63 10.37 -1.53
CA ILE A 33 -28.91 11.31 -0.69
C ILE A 33 -28.92 12.66 -1.38
N GLU A 34 -29.58 13.64 -0.74
CA GLU A 34 -29.74 14.96 -1.31
C GLU A 34 -28.37 15.64 -1.59
N GLY A 35 -28.22 16.15 -2.81
CA GLY A 35 -26.99 16.83 -3.25
C GLY A 35 -25.81 15.90 -3.59
N ILE A 36 -25.94 14.58 -3.43
CA ILE A 36 -24.87 13.61 -3.72
C ILE A 36 -25.28 12.59 -4.77
N GLY A 37 -26.43 11.92 -4.60
CA GLY A 37 -26.88 10.89 -5.53
C GLY A 37 -27.59 9.73 -4.85
N GLU A 38 -27.55 8.56 -5.47
CA GLU A 38 -28.23 7.36 -4.99
C GLU A 38 -27.23 6.28 -4.53
N VAL A 39 -27.42 5.78 -3.32
CA VAL A 39 -26.85 4.51 -2.87
C VAL A 39 -27.75 3.39 -3.35
N ARG A 40 -27.20 2.43 -4.09
CA ARG A 40 -27.90 1.24 -4.56
C ARG A 40 -27.37 0.01 -3.86
N VAL A 41 -28.27 -0.84 -3.42
CA VAL A 41 -27.93 -2.09 -2.74
C VAL A 41 -28.73 -3.24 -3.35
N ALA A 42 -28.04 -4.34 -3.62
CA ALA A 42 -28.63 -5.61 -3.95
C ALA A 42 -28.12 -6.66 -2.93
N GLY A 43 -28.99 -7.06 -2.03
CA GLY A 43 -28.68 -7.85 -0.83
C GLY A 43 -29.22 -7.18 0.43
N ALA A 44 -28.50 -7.28 1.53
CA ALA A 44 -28.82 -6.56 2.74
C ALA A 44 -27.99 -5.29 2.84
N GLY A 45 -28.58 -4.17 3.27
CA GLY A 45 -27.89 -2.93 3.45
C GLY A 45 -28.43 -2.11 4.62
N PHE A 46 -27.54 -1.39 5.26
CA PHE A 46 -27.83 -0.35 6.23
C PHE A 46 -27.09 0.92 5.82
N VAL A 47 -27.83 1.98 5.66
CA VAL A 47 -27.31 3.30 5.25
C VAL A 47 -27.75 4.31 6.29
N SER A 48 -26.83 5.04 6.85
CA SER A 48 -27.07 6.09 7.84
C SER A 48 -26.04 7.23 7.71
N PRO A 49 -26.22 8.36 8.39
CA PRO A 49 -25.21 9.44 8.41
C PRO A 49 -23.85 9.04 8.97
N GLU A 50 -23.79 7.96 9.73
CA GLU A 50 -22.56 7.51 10.39
C GLU A 50 -21.97 6.24 9.76
N GLU A 51 -22.83 5.36 9.23
CA GLU A 51 -22.40 4.03 8.77
C GLU A 51 -23.13 3.62 7.50
N ILE A 52 -22.36 3.04 6.58
CA ILE A 52 -22.87 2.31 5.42
C ILE A 52 -22.36 0.87 5.55
N ASP A 53 -23.29 -0.10 5.68
CA ASP A 53 -22.99 -1.54 5.74
C ASP A 53 -23.74 -2.25 4.62
N ILE A 54 -23.01 -2.94 3.75
CA ILE A 54 -23.57 -3.63 2.59
C ILE A 54 -23.11 -5.10 2.58
N SER A 55 -24.08 -6.00 2.61
CA SER A 55 -23.87 -7.42 2.39
C SER A 55 -24.49 -7.82 1.05
N GLY A 56 -23.66 -8.08 0.05
CA GLY A 56 -24.05 -8.32 -1.35
C GLY A 56 -23.36 -7.37 -2.31
N SER A 57 -24.13 -6.69 -3.17
CA SER A 57 -23.58 -5.72 -4.11
C SER A 57 -24.09 -4.32 -3.83
N GLY A 58 -23.22 -3.34 -3.91
CA GLY A 58 -23.57 -1.94 -3.72
C GLY A 58 -22.91 -0.98 -4.71
N SER A 59 -23.58 0.13 -5.00
CA SER A 59 -23.02 1.28 -5.69
C SER A 59 -23.24 2.51 -4.84
N LEU A 60 -22.16 3.25 -4.59
CA LEU A 60 -22.17 4.50 -3.86
C LEU A 60 -21.84 5.65 -4.80
N PRO A 61 -22.52 6.77 -4.70
CA PRO A 61 -22.13 7.98 -5.40
C PRO A 61 -20.82 8.54 -4.81
N GLY A 62 -20.10 9.36 -5.56
CA GLY A 62 -18.94 10.08 -5.06
C GLY A 62 -19.29 11.16 -4.03
N GLY A 63 -18.29 11.56 -3.24
CA GLY A 63 -18.43 12.62 -2.23
C GLY A 63 -19.03 12.17 -0.89
N ILE A 64 -19.18 10.87 -0.69
CA ILE A 64 -19.67 10.30 0.59
C ILE A 64 -18.64 10.53 1.70
N ARG A 65 -19.14 11.02 2.84
CA ARG A 65 -18.38 11.18 4.09
C ARG A 65 -19.17 10.62 5.25
N VAL A 66 -18.66 9.53 5.83
CA VAL A 66 -19.27 8.83 6.97
C VAL A 66 -18.21 8.43 7.97
N LYS A 67 -18.59 7.92 9.14
CA LYS A 67 -17.61 7.36 10.07
C LYS A 67 -17.16 5.97 9.61
N LYS A 68 -18.09 5.16 9.07
CA LYS A 68 -17.79 3.77 8.76
C LYS A 68 -18.39 3.31 7.44
N VAL A 69 -17.61 2.59 6.67
CA VAL A 69 -18.06 1.89 5.46
C VAL A 69 -17.64 0.43 5.57
N LYS A 70 -18.62 -0.46 5.54
CA LYS A 70 -18.39 -1.90 5.46
C LYS A 70 -19.02 -2.47 4.20
N CYS A 71 -18.32 -3.37 3.54
CA CYS A 71 -18.89 -4.15 2.47
C CYS A 71 -18.38 -5.59 2.52
N SER A 72 -19.33 -6.52 2.61
CA SER A 72 -19.09 -7.95 2.41
C SER A 72 -19.70 -8.36 1.08
N GLY A 73 -18.86 -8.42 0.03
CA GLY A 73 -19.28 -8.69 -1.34
C GLY A 73 -18.66 -7.76 -2.35
N SER A 74 -19.47 -7.05 -3.15
CA SER A 74 -18.95 -6.13 -4.16
C SER A 74 -19.45 -4.72 -3.96
N ILE A 75 -18.55 -3.75 -4.02
CA ILE A 75 -18.89 -2.33 -3.92
C ILE A 75 -18.21 -1.54 -5.04
N SER A 76 -18.96 -0.63 -5.66
CA SER A 76 -18.45 0.37 -6.59
C SER A 76 -18.74 1.76 -6.04
N VAL A 77 -17.75 2.64 -6.07
CA VAL A 77 -17.87 4.04 -5.64
C VAL A 77 -17.58 4.94 -6.83
N GLU A 78 -18.59 5.72 -7.24
CA GLU A 78 -18.54 6.59 -8.42
C GLU A 78 -17.84 7.94 -8.11
N GLY A 79 -16.66 7.91 -7.50
CA GLY A 79 -15.87 9.11 -7.17
C GLY A 79 -15.15 9.00 -5.83
N ASP A 80 -14.97 10.15 -5.16
CA ASP A 80 -14.24 10.21 -3.90
C ASP A 80 -15.04 9.66 -2.73
N ILE A 81 -14.34 9.03 -1.78
CA ILE A 81 -14.92 8.51 -0.55
C ILE A 81 -14.05 8.85 0.65
N GLU A 82 -14.69 9.31 1.73
CA GLU A 82 -14.03 9.61 3.00
C GLU A 82 -14.74 8.91 4.17
N ALA A 83 -13.99 8.15 4.99
CA ALA A 83 -14.51 7.59 6.23
C ALA A 83 -13.40 7.44 7.28
N GLU A 84 -13.79 7.33 8.55
CA GLU A 84 -12.83 7.00 9.61
C GLU A 84 -12.37 5.55 9.47
N ASP A 85 -13.31 4.62 9.26
CA ASP A 85 -13.04 3.19 9.07
C ASP A 85 -13.68 2.67 7.78
N MET A 86 -12.88 2.02 6.94
CA MET A 86 -13.32 1.30 5.75
C MET A 86 -12.90 -0.16 5.83
N ASP A 87 -13.86 -1.08 5.68
CA ASP A 87 -13.62 -2.53 5.70
C ASP A 87 -14.30 -3.19 4.49
N PHE A 88 -13.50 -3.66 3.55
CA PHE A 88 -13.96 -4.29 2.32
C PHE A 88 -13.54 -5.76 2.27
N ALA A 89 -14.50 -6.66 2.46
CA ALA A 89 -14.32 -8.09 2.28
C ALA A 89 -14.98 -8.54 0.95
N GLY A 90 -14.17 -8.77 -0.07
CA GLY A 90 -14.62 -9.10 -1.43
C GLY A 90 -14.00 -8.17 -2.47
N SER A 91 -14.82 -7.53 -3.29
CA SER A 91 -14.35 -6.62 -4.34
C SER A 91 -14.77 -5.18 -4.06
N ALA A 92 -13.83 -4.27 -4.06
CA ALA A 92 -14.10 -2.84 -3.96
C ALA A 92 -13.42 -2.09 -5.12
N ASP A 93 -14.19 -1.28 -5.84
CA ASP A 93 -13.71 -0.41 -6.91
C ASP A 93 -14.11 1.03 -6.63
N VAL A 94 -13.12 1.93 -6.58
CA VAL A 94 -13.31 3.34 -6.28
C VAL A 94 -12.75 4.17 -7.43
N GLU A 95 -13.62 4.90 -8.14
CA GLU A 95 -13.19 5.72 -9.27
C GLU A 95 -12.41 6.97 -8.86
N GLY A 96 -12.60 7.46 -7.64
CA GLY A 96 -11.96 8.65 -7.12
C GLY A 96 -10.86 8.38 -6.09
N HIS A 97 -10.66 9.39 -5.24
CA HIS A 97 -9.75 9.35 -4.11
C HIS A 97 -10.37 8.63 -2.92
N VAL A 98 -9.53 7.91 -2.18
CA VAL A 98 -9.92 7.26 -0.93
C VAL A 98 -9.23 7.98 0.22
N LYS A 99 -10.00 8.46 1.20
CA LYS A 99 -9.47 9.01 2.44
C LYS A 99 -10.05 8.27 3.63
N ALA A 100 -9.19 7.65 4.43
CA ALA A 100 -9.59 6.83 5.56
C ALA A 100 -8.73 7.10 6.81
N GLY A 101 -9.28 6.90 7.98
CA GLY A 101 -8.46 6.67 9.18
C GLY A 101 -7.85 5.27 9.08
N THR A 102 -8.68 4.23 9.01
CA THR A 102 -8.24 2.86 8.75
C THR A 102 -8.89 2.34 7.46
N LEU A 103 -8.08 1.81 6.55
CA LEU A 103 -8.53 1.09 5.36
C LEU A 103 -8.10 -0.37 5.47
N SER A 104 -9.06 -1.28 5.59
CA SER A 104 -8.86 -2.72 5.58
C SER A 104 -9.49 -3.33 4.33
N THR A 105 -8.74 -4.11 3.57
CA THR A 105 -9.25 -4.79 2.39
C THR A 105 -8.87 -6.26 2.40
N ALA A 106 -9.84 -7.14 2.19
CA ALA A 106 -9.64 -8.56 2.02
C ALA A 106 -10.31 -9.04 0.72
N GLY A 107 -9.49 -9.35 -0.29
CA GLY A 107 -9.95 -9.68 -1.65
C GLY A 107 -9.36 -8.76 -2.70
N SER A 108 -10.21 -8.18 -3.56
CA SER A 108 -9.78 -7.29 -4.64
C SER A 108 -10.12 -5.83 -4.31
N PHE A 109 -9.14 -4.97 -4.34
CA PHE A 109 -9.32 -3.54 -4.14
C PHE A 109 -8.72 -2.77 -5.31
N SER A 110 -9.49 -1.85 -5.88
CA SER A 110 -9.04 -0.93 -6.92
C SER A 110 -9.39 0.49 -6.54
N ALA A 111 -8.42 1.40 -6.65
CA ALA A 111 -8.64 2.84 -6.53
C ALA A 111 -8.00 3.55 -7.72
N HIS A 112 -8.80 4.30 -8.46
CA HIS A 112 -8.31 5.06 -9.62
C HIS A 112 -7.64 6.37 -9.21
N GLY A 113 -8.03 6.92 -8.07
CA GLY A 113 -7.41 8.08 -7.44
C GLY A 113 -6.29 7.70 -6.46
N LYS A 114 -5.92 8.67 -5.64
CA LYS A 114 -4.94 8.52 -4.56
C LYS A 114 -5.59 7.92 -3.32
N VAL A 115 -4.88 7.03 -2.65
CA VAL A 115 -5.29 6.50 -1.35
C VAL A 115 -4.53 7.24 -0.25
N LYS A 116 -5.26 7.89 0.64
CA LYS A 116 -4.71 8.48 1.86
C LYS A 116 -5.35 7.81 3.08
N ALA A 117 -4.55 7.22 3.96
CA ALA A 117 -5.03 6.59 5.17
C ALA A 117 -4.05 6.80 6.32
N ASN A 118 -4.53 6.76 7.57
CA ASN A 118 -3.59 6.65 8.67
C ASN A 118 -2.97 5.24 8.68
N VAL A 119 -3.81 4.21 8.62
CA VAL A 119 -3.37 2.81 8.52
C VAL A 119 -4.05 2.15 7.32
N MET A 120 -3.26 1.56 6.43
CA MET A 120 -3.78 0.72 5.34
C MET A 120 -3.34 -0.73 5.54
N LYS A 121 -4.29 -1.66 5.51
CA LYS A 121 -4.07 -3.10 5.53
C LYS A 121 -4.76 -3.73 4.34
N SER A 122 -4.01 -4.48 3.55
CA SER A 122 -4.55 -5.17 2.39
C SER A 122 -4.14 -6.64 2.39
N ALA A 123 -5.12 -7.52 2.20
CA ALA A 123 -4.91 -8.94 2.00
C ALA A 123 -5.61 -9.37 0.69
N GLY A 124 -4.82 -9.82 -0.29
CA GLY A 124 -5.32 -10.19 -1.62
C GLY A 124 -4.69 -9.38 -2.74
N SER A 125 -5.49 -8.79 -3.61
CA SER A 125 -4.99 -8.01 -4.75
C SER A 125 -5.43 -6.55 -4.65
N SER A 126 -4.46 -5.64 -4.58
CA SER A 126 -4.72 -4.20 -4.53
C SER A 126 -4.07 -3.49 -5.70
N ARG A 127 -4.85 -2.61 -6.35
CA ARG A 127 -4.38 -1.72 -7.43
C ARG A 127 -4.73 -0.28 -7.09
N VAL A 128 -3.73 0.59 -7.13
CA VAL A 128 -3.90 2.03 -6.95
C VAL A 128 -3.27 2.74 -8.15
N SER A 129 -4.07 3.48 -8.91
CA SER A 129 -3.61 4.10 -10.16
C SER A 129 -2.87 5.43 -9.97
N SER A 130 -2.80 5.93 -8.74
CA SER A 130 -2.03 7.13 -8.40
C SER A 130 -0.96 6.76 -7.36
N GLY A 131 -1.09 7.19 -6.13
CA GLY A 131 -0.14 6.90 -5.06
C GLY A 131 -0.83 6.51 -3.77
N ILE A 132 -0.05 6.04 -2.81
CA ILE A 132 -0.52 5.72 -1.45
C ILE A 132 0.24 6.60 -0.46
N ASP A 133 -0.49 7.34 0.37
CA ASP A 133 0.03 8.07 1.52
C ASP A 133 -0.55 7.46 2.80
N ALA A 134 0.28 6.78 3.58
CA ALA A 134 -0.08 6.31 4.90
C ALA A 134 0.54 7.23 5.97
N ASP A 135 -0.30 7.88 6.79
CA ASP A 135 0.21 8.74 7.85
C ASP A 135 0.92 7.95 8.97
N ASP A 136 0.71 6.63 9.03
CA ASP A 136 1.40 5.71 9.95
C ASP A 136 1.94 4.49 9.18
N THR A 137 1.10 3.54 8.83
CA THR A 137 1.52 2.21 8.37
C THR A 137 0.78 1.74 7.13
N LEU A 138 1.54 1.18 6.18
CA LEU A 138 1.03 0.39 5.06
C LEU A 138 1.47 -1.07 5.22
N ARG A 139 0.52 -2.00 5.27
CA ARG A 139 0.76 -3.45 5.20
C ARG A 139 -0.01 -4.06 4.06
N ALA A 140 0.67 -4.77 3.19
CA ALA A 140 0.03 -5.48 2.08
C ALA A 140 0.53 -6.93 2.02
N ALA A 141 -0.43 -7.87 1.99
CA ALA A 141 -0.17 -9.29 1.82
C ALA A 141 -0.88 -9.80 0.55
N GLY A 142 -0.11 -10.32 -0.41
CA GLY A 142 -0.62 -10.77 -1.71
C GLY A 142 -0.01 -10.00 -2.86
N THR A 143 -0.84 -9.36 -3.68
CA THR A 143 -0.37 -8.55 -4.82
C THR A 143 -0.71 -7.07 -4.61
N LEU A 144 0.30 -6.21 -4.69
CA LEU A 144 0.12 -4.77 -4.65
C LEU A 144 0.67 -4.13 -5.93
N ARG A 145 -0.16 -3.34 -6.62
CA ARG A 145 0.26 -2.53 -7.76
C ARG A 145 -0.07 -1.06 -7.54
N VAL A 146 0.94 -0.22 -7.60
CA VAL A 146 0.80 1.24 -7.44
C VAL A 146 1.51 1.93 -8.60
N LEU A 147 0.80 2.79 -9.34
CA LEU A 147 1.38 3.50 -10.49
C LEU A 147 2.13 4.77 -10.08
N GLY A 148 2.02 5.21 -8.83
CA GLY A 148 2.73 6.34 -8.27
C GLY A 148 3.62 5.96 -7.09
N ASP A 149 3.87 6.94 -6.22
CA ASP A 149 4.68 6.78 -5.02
C ASP A 149 3.91 6.06 -3.91
N VAL A 150 4.66 5.40 -3.04
CA VAL A 150 4.19 4.84 -1.78
C VAL A 150 4.92 5.54 -0.64
N LYS A 151 4.18 6.23 0.20
CA LYS A 151 4.73 6.93 1.36
C LYS A 151 4.06 6.43 2.63
N ALA A 152 4.86 6.10 3.64
CA ALA A 152 4.37 5.83 4.98
C ALA A 152 5.29 6.49 6.00
N LYS A 153 4.71 7.05 7.06
CA LYS A 153 5.53 7.72 8.06
C LYS A 153 6.38 6.72 8.86
N ASN A 154 5.79 5.60 9.28
CA ASN A 154 6.48 4.64 10.13
C ASN A 154 6.87 3.36 9.38
N LEU A 155 5.91 2.65 8.76
CA LEU A 155 6.19 1.32 8.22
C LEU A 155 5.52 1.06 6.88
N VAL A 156 6.30 0.54 5.93
CA VAL A 156 5.80 -0.17 4.74
C VAL A 156 6.21 -1.64 4.85
N ASP A 157 5.24 -2.56 5.05
CA ASP A 157 5.45 -4.02 5.14
C ASP A 157 4.74 -4.69 3.95
N LEU A 158 5.51 -5.20 3.01
CA LEU A 158 5.01 -5.85 1.80
C LEU A 158 5.34 -7.34 1.79
N ARG A 159 4.30 -8.18 1.78
CA ARG A 159 4.44 -9.64 1.76
C ARG A 159 3.77 -10.21 0.52
N GLY A 160 4.57 -10.63 -0.45
CA GLY A 160 4.05 -11.16 -1.70
C GLY A 160 4.72 -10.55 -2.92
N ALA A 161 3.93 -10.28 -3.97
CA ALA A 161 4.39 -9.61 -5.17
C ALA A 161 3.95 -8.14 -5.18
N PHE A 162 4.84 -7.24 -5.52
CA PHE A 162 4.49 -5.82 -5.60
C PHE A 162 5.15 -5.14 -6.79
N GLN A 163 4.42 -4.20 -7.36
CA GLN A 163 4.90 -3.31 -8.40
C GLN A 163 4.57 -1.86 -7.99
N VAL A 164 5.61 -1.05 -7.83
CA VAL A 164 5.50 0.37 -7.55
C VAL A 164 6.26 1.11 -8.65
N ASP A 165 5.56 1.93 -9.43
CA ASP A 165 6.19 2.68 -10.52
C ASP A 165 6.90 3.94 -10.02
N GLY A 166 6.53 4.45 -8.85
CA GLY A 166 7.18 5.54 -8.13
C GLY A 166 8.23 5.07 -7.12
N GLU A 167 8.54 5.95 -6.18
CA GLU A 167 9.45 5.72 -5.06
C GLU A 167 8.68 5.18 -3.83
N ILE A 168 9.36 4.35 -3.01
CA ILE A 168 8.87 3.98 -1.68
C ILE A 168 9.65 4.79 -0.64
N VAL A 169 8.94 5.53 0.21
CA VAL A 169 9.52 6.32 1.30
C VAL A 169 8.85 5.94 2.61
N ALA A 170 9.66 5.54 3.61
CA ALA A 170 9.17 5.17 4.94
C ALA A 170 10.27 5.36 6.00
N ASP A 171 9.90 5.35 7.29
CA ASP A 171 10.90 5.16 8.34
C ASP A 171 11.48 3.75 8.27
N ARG A 172 10.61 2.73 8.13
CA ARG A 172 11.01 1.34 7.96
C ARG A 172 10.35 0.72 6.73
N PHE A 173 11.16 0.09 5.91
CA PHE A 173 10.69 -0.72 4.78
C PHE A 173 11.01 -2.19 5.03
N GLU A 174 9.99 -3.03 5.07
CA GLU A 174 10.11 -4.48 5.19
C GLU A 174 9.47 -5.16 3.98
N ALA A 175 10.17 -6.11 3.38
CA ALA A 175 9.61 -6.93 2.32
C ALA A 175 9.90 -8.41 2.54
N ARG A 176 8.88 -9.25 2.32
CA ARG A 176 8.99 -10.70 2.28
C ARG A 176 8.62 -11.16 0.88
N LEU A 177 9.65 -11.41 0.08
CA LEU A 177 9.51 -11.75 -1.34
C LEU A 177 8.82 -13.10 -1.51
N SER A 178 7.79 -13.14 -2.35
CA SER A 178 7.11 -14.36 -2.75
C SER A 178 7.89 -15.08 -3.88
N ARG A 179 7.23 -15.97 -4.61
CA ARG A 179 7.82 -16.63 -5.80
C ARG A 179 7.79 -15.76 -7.07
N HIS A 180 7.04 -14.66 -7.03
CA HIS A 180 6.90 -13.74 -8.15
C HIS A 180 7.89 -12.59 -8.02
N GLU A 181 8.23 -12.02 -9.16
CA GLU A 181 9.09 -10.83 -9.21
C GLU A 181 8.34 -9.60 -8.65
N SER A 182 9.10 -8.76 -7.96
CA SER A 182 8.62 -7.48 -7.46
C SER A 182 9.45 -6.36 -8.04
N HIS A 183 8.82 -5.21 -8.30
CA HIS A 183 9.48 -4.08 -8.96
C HIS A 183 9.19 -2.78 -8.23
N VAL A 184 10.22 -1.98 -7.99
CA VAL A 184 10.12 -0.60 -7.51
C VAL A 184 10.98 0.27 -8.43
N ARG A 185 10.34 1.02 -9.33
CA ARG A 185 11.07 1.75 -10.37
C ARG A 185 11.77 3.01 -9.86
N GLY A 186 11.15 3.75 -8.95
CA GLY A 186 11.69 5.00 -8.41
C GLY A 186 12.77 4.80 -7.33
N GLY A 187 12.89 3.60 -6.78
CA GLY A 187 13.82 3.32 -5.68
C GLY A 187 13.13 3.22 -4.32
N ILE A 188 13.94 2.94 -3.29
CA ILE A 188 13.49 2.76 -1.92
C ILE A 188 14.33 3.65 -1.02
N ARG A 189 13.67 4.49 -0.23
CA ARG A 189 14.31 5.36 0.76
C ARG A 189 13.66 5.14 2.13
N ALA A 190 14.47 4.76 3.12
CA ALA A 190 14.00 4.55 4.47
C ALA A 190 15.10 4.82 5.50
N ARG A 191 14.77 4.85 6.80
CA ARG A 191 15.79 4.76 7.83
C ARG A 191 16.35 3.35 7.90
N ASP A 192 15.47 2.34 7.90
CA ASP A 192 15.84 0.93 7.91
C ASP A 192 15.19 0.18 6.73
N VAL A 193 15.96 -0.66 6.04
CA VAL A 193 15.51 -1.50 4.93
C VAL A 193 15.79 -2.97 5.24
N ASP A 194 14.74 -3.81 5.23
CA ASP A 194 14.84 -5.26 5.44
C ASP A 194 14.09 -6.00 4.31
N VAL A 195 14.82 -6.54 3.37
CA VAL A 195 14.27 -7.35 2.27
C VAL A 195 14.74 -8.78 2.40
N ARG A 196 13.81 -9.68 2.66
CA ARG A 196 14.10 -11.11 2.78
C ARG A 196 13.28 -11.93 1.81
N ARG A 197 13.84 -13.03 1.40
CA ARG A 197 13.09 -14.07 0.72
C ARG A 197 12.15 -14.76 1.71
N LYS A 198 11.00 -15.20 1.24
CA LYS A 198 10.16 -16.10 2.02
C LYS A 198 10.89 -17.44 2.13
N GLU A 199 11.18 -17.88 3.34
CA GLU A 199 11.67 -19.24 3.56
C GLU A 199 10.62 -20.22 3.02
N SER A 200 11.00 -21.00 2.00
CA SER A 200 10.19 -22.14 1.60
C SER A 200 10.43 -23.21 2.64
N GLU A 201 9.48 -23.49 3.49
CA GLU A 201 9.45 -24.76 4.23
C GLU A 201 9.48 -25.87 3.18
N GLY A 202 10.64 -26.48 3.01
CA GLY A 202 10.80 -27.62 2.10
C GLY A 202 9.91 -28.74 2.57
N LEU A 203 9.00 -29.23 1.71
CA LEU A 203 8.23 -30.43 1.99
C LEU A 203 9.22 -31.58 2.14
N VAL A 204 9.44 -32.01 3.36
CA VAL A 204 10.25 -33.18 3.70
C VAL A 204 9.30 -34.37 3.74
N ILE A 205 9.36 -35.25 2.74
CA ILE A 205 8.64 -36.53 2.74
C ILE A 205 9.64 -37.62 3.02
N PHE A 206 9.43 -38.40 4.08
CA PHE A 206 10.31 -39.49 4.53
C PHE A 206 11.79 -39.09 4.77
N GLY A 207 12.02 -37.88 5.30
CA GLY A 207 13.40 -37.41 5.59
C GLY A 207 14.17 -36.96 4.34
N ILE A 208 13.62 -37.06 3.15
CA ILE A 208 14.23 -36.61 1.90
C ILE A 208 13.67 -35.24 1.53
N PRO A 209 14.49 -34.18 1.41
CA PRO A 209 14.02 -32.87 0.94
C PRO A 209 13.68 -32.96 -0.55
N ILE A 210 12.42 -33.30 -0.85
CA ILE A 210 11.91 -33.35 -2.20
C ILE A 210 11.50 -31.93 -2.62
N LEU A 211 12.08 -31.46 -3.73
CA LEU A 211 11.67 -30.26 -4.46
C LEU A 211 12.22 -28.88 -4.05
N ARG A 212 13.36 -28.79 -3.35
CA ARG A 212 14.03 -27.48 -3.20
C ARG A 212 14.49 -26.83 -4.53
N ARG A 213 14.56 -27.62 -5.60
CA ARG A 213 15.28 -27.25 -6.86
C ARG A 213 14.38 -26.70 -7.98
N PHE A 214 13.04 -26.73 -7.83
CA PHE A 214 12.12 -26.39 -8.93
C PHE A 214 11.33 -25.08 -8.73
N PHE A 215 11.47 -24.38 -7.62
CA PHE A 215 10.73 -23.14 -7.42
C PHE A 215 11.62 -21.94 -7.71
N ARG A 216 11.24 -21.15 -8.73
CA ARG A 216 11.82 -19.81 -8.94
C ARG A 216 11.64 -19.01 -7.67
N GLU A 217 12.73 -18.56 -7.10
CA GLU A 217 12.71 -17.61 -5.99
C GLU A 217 12.39 -16.22 -6.55
N GLY A 218 11.39 -15.54 -5.97
CA GLY A 218 11.06 -14.17 -6.36
C GLY A 218 12.22 -13.23 -6.09
N ARG A 219 12.34 -12.22 -6.92
CA ARG A 219 13.40 -11.22 -6.85
C ARG A 219 12.80 -9.83 -6.82
N LEU A 220 13.39 -8.93 -6.04
CA LEU A 220 13.09 -7.51 -6.07
C LEU A 220 14.03 -6.81 -7.07
N TYR A 221 13.44 -6.08 -8.00
CA TYR A 221 14.16 -5.19 -8.92
C TYR A 221 13.88 -3.74 -8.54
N THR A 222 14.94 -2.96 -8.36
CA THR A 222 14.82 -1.53 -8.06
C THR A 222 16.01 -0.77 -8.61
N THR A 223 15.92 0.56 -8.72
CA THR A 223 17.03 1.41 -9.13
C THR A 223 17.99 1.64 -7.98
N SER A 224 17.51 2.07 -6.83
CA SER A 224 18.36 2.41 -5.69
C SER A 224 17.71 2.03 -4.37
N ILE A 225 18.55 1.70 -3.40
CA ILE A 225 18.17 1.50 -2.01
C ILE A 225 19.03 2.43 -1.16
N ILE A 226 18.39 3.38 -0.50
CA ILE A 226 19.06 4.36 0.35
C ILE A 226 18.47 4.25 1.74
N ALA A 227 19.30 3.85 2.70
CA ALA A 227 18.93 3.82 4.11
C ALA A 227 19.82 4.74 4.93
N GLU A 228 19.25 5.36 5.95
CA GLU A 228 20.03 6.17 6.90
C GLU A 228 20.82 5.27 7.87
N GLU A 229 20.20 4.16 8.28
CA GLU A 229 20.76 3.26 9.28
C GLU A 229 21.11 1.90 8.65
N LYS A 230 20.19 0.98 8.59
CA LYS A 230 20.44 -0.42 8.26
C LYS A 230 19.87 -0.84 6.92
N VAL A 231 20.65 -1.59 6.19
CA VAL A 231 20.23 -2.29 4.96
C VAL A 231 20.50 -3.78 5.10
N TYR A 232 19.45 -4.58 4.98
CA TYR A 232 19.54 -6.02 4.83
C TYR A 232 18.81 -6.48 3.56
N LEU A 233 19.50 -7.14 2.65
CA LEU A 233 18.96 -7.51 1.35
C LEU A 233 19.18 -8.99 1.04
N GLU A 234 18.14 -9.67 0.54
CA GLU A 234 18.21 -11.01 -0.08
C GLU A 234 17.43 -11.01 -1.39
N ASN A 235 17.95 -11.64 -2.42
CA ASN A 235 17.35 -11.74 -3.76
C ASN A 235 16.96 -10.38 -4.37
N VAL A 236 17.82 -9.38 -4.21
CA VAL A 236 17.61 -8.04 -4.74
C VAL A 236 18.53 -7.77 -5.93
N SER A 237 18.00 -7.18 -6.99
CA SER A 237 18.77 -6.63 -8.10
C SER A 237 18.54 -5.13 -8.17
N CYS A 238 19.59 -4.34 -7.96
CA CYS A 238 19.52 -2.87 -7.96
C CYS A 238 20.77 -2.26 -8.59
N ASP A 239 20.75 -0.95 -8.85
CA ASP A 239 21.94 -0.24 -9.30
C ASP A 239 22.80 0.19 -8.12
N ASN A 240 22.21 0.84 -7.11
CA ASN A 240 22.96 1.42 -6.01
C ASN A 240 22.38 0.99 -4.67
N VAL A 241 23.27 0.81 -3.69
CA VAL A 241 22.91 0.60 -2.29
C VAL A 241 23.72 1.57 -1.43
N GLN A 242 23.05 2.24 -0.52
CA GLN A 242 23.68 3.14 0.46
C GLN A 242 23.07 2.92 1.84
N GLY A 243 23.90 2.86 2.86
CA GLY A 243 23.46 2.75 4.25
C GLY A 243 24.58 2.96 5.24
N ARG A 244 24.26 3.03 6.53
CA ARG A 244 25.27 3.03 7.60
C ARG A 244 25.83 1.62 7.76
N ASP A 245 24.98 0.66 8.05
CA ASP A 245 25.29 -0.75 8.18
C ASP A 245 24.64 -1.54 7.04
N VAL A 246 25.45 -2.09 6.15
CA VAL A 246 24.96 -2.74 4.93
C VAL A 246 25.23 -4.23 4.97
N THR A 247 24.19 -5.05 4.87
CA THR A 247 24.29 -6.49 4.71
C THR A 247 23.68 -6.92 3.38
N ILE A 248 24.52 -7.35 2.47
CA ILE A 248 24.14 -7.93 1.20
C ILE A 248 24.09 -9.45 1.38
N GLY A 249 22.89 -10.00 1.62
CA GLY A 249 22.61 -11.41 1.79
C GLY A 249 22.64 -12.18 0.47
N GLN A 250 22.04 -13.37 0.44
CA GLN A 250 22.11 -14.28 -0.71
C GLN A 250 21.40 -13.73 -1.96
N GLY A 251 21.96 -14.03 -3.14
CA GLY A 251 21.31 -13.85 -4.43
C GLY A 251 21.14 -12.40 -4.86
N CYS A 252 21.84 -11.45 -4.24
CA CYS A 252 21.80 -10.05 -4.63
C CYS A 252 22.71 -9.77 -5.82
N ASN A 253 22.31 -8.80 -6.64
CA ASN A 253 23.08 -8.27 -7.76
C ASN A 253 23.05 -6.75 -7.75
N VAL A 254 24.17 -6.11 -7.34
CA VAL A 254 24.32 -4.66 -7.37
C VAL A 254 25.13 -4.25 -8.58
N ARG A 255 24.49 -3.56 -9.52
CA ARG A 255 25.04 -3.30 -10.86
C ARG A 255 25.96 -2.10 -10.95
N ARG A 256 26.00 -1.23 -9.92
CA ARG A 256 26.89 -0.04 -9.92
C ARG A 256 27.66 0.06 -8.62
N LYS A 257 27.08 0.63 -7.57
CA LYS A 257 27.81 1.07 -6.38
C LYS A 257 27.16 0.61 -5.07
N VAL A 258 27.99 0.17 -4.13
CA VAL A 258 27.62 -0.01 -2.73
C VAL A 258 28.41 0.97 -1.89
N THR A 259 27.72 1.80 -1.08
CA THR A 259 28.36 2.74 -0.16
C THR A 259 27.88 2.50 1.26
N TYR A 260 28.79 2.56 2.22
CA TYR A 260 28.51 2.37 3.64
C TYR A 260 29.35 3.31 4.51
N SER A 261 28.89 3.61 5.72
CA SER A 261 29.68 4.45 6.65
C SER A 261 30.28 3.67 7.80
N GLU A 262 29.62 2.67 8.35
CA GLU A 262 30.10 1.88 9.49
C GLU A 262 30.55 0.47 9.09
N SER A 263 29.62 -0.40 8.73
CA SER A 263 29.89 -1.80 8.47
C SER A 263 29.32 -2.31 7.15
N ILE A 264 29.98 -3.31 6.58
CA ILE A 264 29.50 -4.03 5.41
C ILE A 264 29.75 -5.53 5.55
N SER A 265 28.77 -6.32 5.16
CA SER A 265 28.86 -7.75 4.98
C SER A 265 28.28 -8.16 3.63
N VAL A 266 28.99 -8.98 2.87
CA VAL A 266 28.56 -9.45 1.54
C VAL A 266 28.61 -10.96 1.50
N HIS A 267 27.45 -11.57 1.17
CA HIS A 267 27.38 -13.02 1.03
C HIS A 267 28.09 -13.49 -0.25
N PRO A 268 28.84 -14.61 -0.23
CA PRO A 268 29.64 -15.08 -1.37
C PRO A 268 28.85 -15.36 -2.67
N THR A 269 27.53 -15.61 -2.58
CA THR A 269 26.68 -15.86 -3.74
C THR A 269 26.15 -14.56 -4.40
N SER A 270 26.48 -13.40 -3.85
CA SER A 270 26.04 -12.12 -4.37
C SER A 270 27.11 -11.48 -5.27
N THR A 271 26.65 -10.75 -6.27
CA THR A 271 27.51 -10.10 -7.26
C THR A 271 27.46 -8.59 -7.09
N LEU A 272 28.62 -7.98 -6.98
CA LEU A 272 28.80 -6.52 -6.99
C LEU A 272 29.62 -6.12 -8.21
N ALA A 273 29.19 -5.09 -8.93
CA ALA A 273 29.94 -4.60 -10.10
C ALA A 273 31.23 -3.89 -9.73
N ALA A 274 31.32 -3.33 -8.53
CA ALA A 274 32.51 -2.67 -7.99
C ALA A 274 32.69 -3.01 -6.51
N PRO A 275 33.90 -2.93 -5.97
CA PRO A 275 34.16 -3.06 -4.55
C PRO A 275 33.35 -2.02 -3.76
N PRO A 276 32.83 -2.38 -2.56
CA PRO A 276 32.12 -1.44 -1.71
C PRO A 276 33.00 -0.28 -1.27
N GLU A 277 32.45 0.91 -1.25
CA GLU A 277 33.17 2.12 -0.85
C GLU A 277 32.69 2.61 0.53
N LYS A 278 33.65 2.86 1.43
CA LYS A 278 33.36 3.48 2.72
C LYS A 278 33.23 4.99 2.56
N LEU A 279 32.06 5.54 2.93
CA LEU A 279 31.86 7.00 3.00
C LEU A 279 32.62 7.54 4.20
N ALA A 280 33.38 8.61 4.02
CA ALA A 280 33.96 9.33 5.13
C ALA A 280 32.82 9.85 6.02
N SER A 281 32.86 9.52 7.32
CA SER A 281 31.89 10.05 8.28
C SER A 281 31.98 11.58 8.26
N VAL A 282 30.93 12.25 7.82
CA VAL A 282 30.80 13.68 8.05
C VAL A 282 30.62 13.83 9.56
N ARG A 283 31.70 14.16 10.27
CA ARG A 283 31.61 14.57 11.66
C ARG A 283 30.69 15.79 11.68
N SER A 284 29.48 15.62 12.18
CA SER A 284 28.64 16.76 12.56
C SER A 284 29.39 17.52 13.62
N GLY A 285 29.96 18.66 13.22
CA GLY A 285 30.54 19.62 14.14
C GLY A 285 29.47 20.03 15.16
N LYS A 286 29.86 19.99 16.41
CA LYS A 286 29.09 20.44 17.57
C LYS A 286 28.61 21.88 17.38
#